data_666d64dc72e4b7f0b2eb245be088b79c
#
_entry.id   666d64dc72e4b7f0b2eb245be088b79c
#
_cell.length_a   1.000
_cell.length_b   1.000
_cell.length_c   1.000
_cell.angle_alpha   90.00
_cell.angle_beta   90.00
_cell.angle_gamma   90.00
#
_symmetry.space_group_name_H-M   'P 1'
#
loop_
_entity.id
_entity.type
_entity.pdbx_description
1 polymer ?
#
loop_
_entity_poly.entity_id
_entity_poly.type
_entity_poly.pdbx_seq_one_letter_code
_entity_poly.pdbx_strand_id
1 'polypeptide(L)'
;VAFISATSTRPPLPSVLNLNNNKIKLLSEDRIPNDFPSDKMVIPTQIKFKSTDGIEVYATKFEKKDNKKNKPAVIYIHGGPPRQMLLGWHYSSYYSNAYALNQYLANKGFVVISVNYRLGIGYGFEFHNPVDGGTKGASEYRDVKAAGLWLNQQNNIDKDRIYVYGGSYGGYLTAMALGRDSDLFSGGVDIHGVHDRTLYGYLNSINYEKAPDYDLARETAWKSSPIADIDTWKSPVLIIHADDDRNVYFKQSTDLVQRLRKKKVYMEIMVIVDDTHHFMMFENQMKVNKGTADFLIRLAEGNIN
;
A
#
# COMPACT_ATOMS: atom_id res chain seq x y z
N VAL A 1 -8.42 -32.59 -4.12
CA VAL A 1 -8.25 -31.28 -4.75
C VAL A 1 -6.87 -30.74 -4.35
N ALA A 2 -6.07 -30.31 -5.33
CA ALA A 2 -4.78 -29.65 -5.07
C ALA A 2 -4.99 -28.12 -5.05
N PHE A 3 -4.34 -27.43 -4.12
CA PHE A 3 -4.44 -25.96 -3.94
C PHE A 3 -3.24 -25.43 -3.16
N ILE A 4 -3.09 -24.12 -3.13
CA ILE A 4 -2.13 -23.44 -2.26
C ILE A 4 -2.84 -23.03 -0.98
N SER A 5 -2.35 -23.50 0.17
CA SER A 5 -2.90 -23.12 1.48
C SER A 5 -1.89 -22.31 2.29
N ALA A 6 -2.41 -21.31 3.00
CA ALA A 6 -1.65 -20.48 3.91
C ALA A 6 -2.45 -20.26 5.20
N THR A 7 -1.79 -19.81 6.24
CA THR A 7 -2.44 -19.31 7.47
C THR A 7 -1.90 -17.93 7.83
N SER A 8 -2.26 -17.39 8.95
CA SER A 8 -1.67 -16.14 9.46
C SER A 8 -0.20 -16.28 9.86
N THR A 9 0.22 -17.48 10.23
CA THR A 9 1.58 -17.76 10.76
C THR A 9 2.40 -18.73 9.91
N ARG A 10 1.82 -19.25 8.83
CA ARG A 10 2.48 -20.18 7.92
C ARG A 10 2.39 -19.68 6.47
N PRO A 11 3.52 -19.61 5.75
CA PRO A 11 3.53 -19.16 4.36
C PRO A 11 2.74 -20.08 3.43
N PRO A 12 2.42 -19.65 2.18
CA PRO A 12 1.73 -20.47 1.21
C PRO A 12 2.51 -21.75 0.88
N LEU A 13 1.82 -22.91 0.97
CA LEU A 13 2.37 -24.21 0.62
C LEU A 13 1.42 -24.97 -0.31
N PRO A 14 1.97 -25.77 -1.25
CA PRO A 14 1.19 -26.74 -1.99
C PRO A 14 0.50 -27.73 -1.04
N SER A 15 -0.77 -27.98 -1.27
CA SER A 15 -1.61 -28.77 -0.37
C SER A 15 -2.60 -29.62 -1.13
N VAL A 16 -3.00 -30.74 -0.56
CA VAL A 16 -4.04 -31.61 -1.10
C VAL A 16 -5.15 -31.80 -0.08
N LEU A 17 -6.38 -31.49 -0.49
CA LEU A 17 -7.59 -31.81 0.26
C LEU A 17 -8.13 -33.18 -0.20
N ASN A 18 -8.26 -34.10 0.72
CA ASN A 18 -8.97 -35.37 0.50
C ASN A 18 -10.47 -35.13 0.73
N LEU A 19 -11.26 -35.26 -0.34
CA LEU A 19 -12.72 -35.04 -0.30
C LEU A 19 -13.50 -36.08 0.50
N ASN A 20 -12.94 -37.30 0.72
CA ASN A 20 -13.62 -38.34 1.47
C ASN A 20 -13.62 -38.12 2.98
N ASN A 21 -12.61 -37.43 3.49
CA ASN A 21 -12.43 -37.24 4.93
C ASN A 21 -12.15 -35.80 5.34
N ASN A 22 -12.17 -34.86 4.38
CA ASN A 22 -11.90 -33.42 4.54
C ASN A 22 -10.53 -33.10 5.19
N LYS A 23 -9.55 -34.00 5.09
CA LYS A 23 -8.21 -33.77 5.62
C LYS A 23 -7.34 -33.07 4.59
N ILE A 24 -6.61 -32.07 5.06
CA ILE A 24 -5.60 -31.35 4.28
C ILE A 24 -4.23 -31.95 4.60
N LYS A 25 -3.49 -32.30 3.54
CA LYS A 25 -2.08 -32.69 3.63
C LYS A 25 -1.23 -31.59 3.00
N LEU A 26 -0.28 -31.07 3.75
CA LEU A 26 0.76 -30.16 3.25
C LEU A 26 1.83 -30.98 2.51
N LEU A 27 2.25 -30.56 1.33
CA LEU A 27 3.18 -31.34 0.51
C LEU A 27 4.65 -30.95 0.71
N SER A 28 4.94 -29.79 1.27
CA SER A 28 6.31 -29.25 1.38
C SER A 28 6.53 -28.55 2.73
N GLU A 29 5.97 -29.09 3.80
CA GLU A 29 6.11 -28.52 5.15
C GLU A 29 7.56 -28.54 5.63
N ASP A 30 8.33 -29.56 5.22
CA ASP A 30 9.75 -29.74 5.45
C ASP A 30 10.63 -28.64 4.77
N ARG A 31 10.06 -27.87 3.85
CA ARG A 31 10.74 -26.76 3.18
C ARG A 31 10.63 -25.43 3.92
N ILE A 32 9.81 -25.34 4.96
CA ILE A 32 9.80 -24.15 5.82
C ILE A 32 11.09 -24.15 6.62
N PRO A 33 11.91 -23.08 6.58
CA PRO A 33 13.13 -22.97 7.36
C PRO A 33 12.84 -23.15 8.86
N ASN A 34 13.71 -23.85 9.56
CA ASN A 34 13.56 -24.08 11.00
C ASN A 34 13.54 -22.80 11.84
N ASP A 35 14.15 -21.74 11.34
CA ASP A 35 14.19 -20.41 11.94
C ASP A 35 13.07 -19.49 11.45
N PHE A 36 12.11 -20.02 10.68
CA PHE A 36 10.95 -19.24 10.25
C PHE A 36 10.14 -18.78 11.47
N PRO A 37 9.90 -17.46 11.63
CA PRO A 37 9.45 -16.88 12.89
C PRO A 37 7.93 -17.02 13.12
N SER A 38 7.36 -18.21 12.96
CA SER A 38 5.92 -18.48 13.14
C SER A 38 5.39 -18.05 14.51
N ASP A 39 6.22 -18.25 15.55
CA ASP A 39 5.93 -17.91 16.95
C ASP A 39 5.97 -16.41 17.25
N LYS A 40 6.65 -15.64 16.41
CA LYS A 40 6.76 -14.18 16.53
C LYS A 40 5.68 -13.43 15.75
N MET A 41 4.94 -14.12 14.89
CA MET A 41 3.90 -13.49 14.08
C MET A 41 2.69 -13.11 14.92
N VAL A 42 2.18 -11.91 14.68
CA VAL A 42 0.90 -11.50 15.26
C VAL A 42 -0.26 -12.12 14.46
N ILE A 43 -1.31 -12.55 15.15
CA ILE A 43 -2.54 -13.00 14.51
C ILE A 43 -3.32 -11.75 14.11
N PRO A 44 -3.49 -11.47 12.81
CA PRO A 44 -4.20 -10.28 12.37
C PRO A 44 -5.69 -10.39 12.65
N THR A 45 -6.34 -9.25 12.82
CA THR A 45 -7.78 -9.15 13.03
C THR A 45 -8.42 -8.29 11.96
N GLN A 46 -9.64 -8.64 11.55
CA GLN A 46 -10.41 -7.79 10.68
C GLN A 46 -10.99 -6.62 11.48
N ILE A 47 -10.87 -5.43 10.93
CA ILE A 47 -11.54 -4.22 11.39
C ILE A 47 -12.37 -3.64 10.26
N LYS A 48 -13.34 -2.81 10.61
CA LYS A 48 -14.15 -2.05 9.66
C LYS A 48 -14.38 -0.63 10.16
N PHE A 49 -14.51 0.29 9.23
CA PHE A 49 -14.84 1.69 9.48
C PHE A 49 -15.62 2.25 8.30
N LYS A 50 -16.23 3.41 8.49
CA LYS A 50 -16.92 4.11 7.40
C LYS A 50 -15.97 5.07 6.71
N SER A 51 -15.97 5.02 5.39
CA SER A 51 -15.36 6.05 4.54
C SER A 51 -16.05 7.40 4.74
N THR A 52 -15.42 8.47 4.31
CA THR A 52 -15.95 9.84 4.47
C THR A 52 -17.30 10.07 3.76
N ASP A 53 -17.64 9.21 2.82
CA ASP A 53 -18.94 9.20 2.11
C ASP A 53 -19.90 8.09 2.60
N GLY A 54 -19.56 7.43 3.73
CA GLY A 54 -20.44 6.48 4.42
C GLY A 54 -20.28 5.02 3.99
N ILE A 55 -19.49 4.72 2.95
CA ILE A 55 -19.22 3.34 2.50
C ILE A 55 -18.44 2.60 3.60
N GLU A 56 -18.84 1.35 3.89
CA GLU A 56 -18.13 0.48 4.83
C GLU A 56 -16.86 -0.07 4.17
N VAL A 57 -15.72 0.14 4.83
CA VAL A 57 -14.39 -0.29 4.39
C VAL A 57 -13.83 -1.29 5.37
N TYR A 58 -13.24 -2.36 4.87
CA TYR A 58 -12.61 -3.40 5.65
C TYR A 58 -11.09 -3.28 5.60
N ALA A 59 -10.44 -3.59 6.71
CA ALA A 59 -8.98 -3.65 6.77
C ALA A 59 -8.51 -4.80 7.67
N THR A 60 -7.29 -5.27 7.42
CA THR A 60 -6.59 -6.24 8.25
C THR A 60 -5.66 -5.49 9.20
N LYS A 61 -5.87 -5.64 10.51
CA LYS A 61 -5.03 -5.00 11.54
C LYS A 61 -4.02 -5.99 12.10
N PHE A 62 -2.76 -5.57 12.13
CA PHE A 62 -1.64 -6.26 12.76
C PHE A 62 -1.20 -5.45 13.97
N GLU A 63 -1.32 -6.02 15.13
CA GLU A 63 -0.93 -5.35 16.38
C GLU A 63 -0.42 -6.37 17.39
N LYS A 64 0.75 -6.10 17.95
CA LYS A 64 1.27 -6.90 19.04
C LYS A 64 0.43 -6.68 20.30
N LYS A 65 -0.03 -7.77 20.92
CA LYS A 65 -0.77 -7.72 22.17
C LYS A 65 0.17 -7.35 23.30
N ASP A 66 0.22 -6.07 23.61
CA ASP A 66 0.93 -5.50 24.75
C ASP A 66 0.12 -4.31 25.28
N ASN A 67 0.51 -3.79 26.46
CA ASN A 67 -0.19 -2.66 27.09
C ASN A 67 0.43 -1.31 26.73
N LYS A 68 1.25 -1.23 25.64
CA LYS A 68 1.88 0.00 25.22
C LYS A 68 0.85 0.97 24.65
N LYS A 69 0.98 2.22 25.05
CA LYS A 69 0.25 3.36 24.52
C LYS A 69 1.15 4.21 23.61
N ASN A 70 0.57 5.13 22.88
CA ASN A 70 1.28 6.03 21.98
C ASN A 70 2.13 5.29 20.93
N LYS A 71 1.55 4.22 20.36
CA LYS A 71 2.19 3.45 19.29
C LYS A 71 2.19 4.24 17.99
N PRO A 72 3.27 4.19 17.21
CA PRO A 72 3.20 4.64 15.83
C PRO A 72 2.27 3.72 15.03
N ALA A 73 1.60 4.27 14.04
CA ALA A 73 0.73 3.50 13.15
C ALA A 73 1.15 3.65 11.69
N VAL A 74 0.89 2.63 10.89
CA VAL A 74 1.13 2.69 9.45
C VAL A 74 0.02 2.02 8.66
N ILE A 75 -0.40 2.64 7.58
CA ILE A 75 -1.36 2.09 6.63
C ILE A 75 -0.59 1.51 5.45
N TYR A 76 -0.73 0.22 5.24
CA TYR A 76 -0.34 -0.43 4.00
C TYR A 76 -1.46 -0.30 2.98
N ILE A 77 -1.13 0.21 1.81
CA ILE A 77 -2.03 0.42 0.69
C ILE A 77 -1.59 -0.49 -0.46
N HIS A 78 -2.40 -1.49 -0.80
CA HIS A 78 -2.04 -2.45 -1.85
C HIS A 78 -2.08 -1.84 -3.26
N GLY A 79 -1.36 -2.45 -4.17
CA GLY A 79 -1.40 -2.11 -5.60
C GLY A 79 -2.57 -2.78 -6.33
N GLY A 80 -2.59 -2.62 -7.60
CA GLY A 80 -3.54 -3.27 -8.49
C GLY A 80 -4.42 -2.30 -9.27
N PRO A 81 -5.61 -1.84 -8.85
CA PRO A 81 -6.32 -1.96 -7.56
C PRO A 81 -7.20 -3.21 -7.37
N PRO A 82 -7.56 -4.05 -8.39
CA PRO A 82 -8.51 -5.16 -8.21
C PRO A 82 -7.88 -6.30 -7.39
N ARG A 83 -7.69 -6.08 -6.11
CA ARG A 83 -7.09 -7.02 -5.16
C ARG A 83 -7.88 -7.02 -3.86
N GLN A 84 -7.63 -8.04 -3.03
CA GLN A 84 -8.11 -8.14 -1.65
C GLN A 84 -6.97 -8.62 -0.77
N MET A 85 -6.65 -7.88 0.27
CA MET A 85 -5.69 -8.32 1.29
C MET A 85 -6.38 -9.22 2.30
N LEU A 86 -5.72 -10.32 2.64
CA LEU A 86 -6.28 -11.41 3.42
C LEU A 86 -5.84 -11.33 4.88
N LEU A 87 -6.56 -12.06 5.76
CA LEU A 87 -6.19 -12.24 7.17
C LEU A 87 -4.99 -13.19 7.41
N GLY A 88 -4.34 -13.60 6.35
CA GLY A 88 -3.17 -14.47 6.35
C GLY A 88 -2.28 -14.15 5.16
N TRP A 89 -1.27 -14.99 4.96
CA TRP A 89 -0.38 -14.87 3.82
C TRP A 89 -1.16 -14.90 2.50
N HIS A 90 -0.80 -13.99 1.61
CA HIS A 90 -1.45 -13.88 0.30
C HIS A 90 -0.93 -14.94 -0.68
N TYR A 91 -1.76 -15.37 -1.62
CA TYR A 91 -1.38 -16.33 -2.67
C TYR A 91 -0.42 -15.75 -3.72
N SER A 92 -0.37 -14.45 -3.90
CA SER A 92 0.60 -13.77 -4.77
C SER A 92 1.88 -13.45 -3.99
N SER A 93 3.05 -13.74 -4.56
CA SER A 93 4.36 -13.49 -3.95
C SER A 93 4.57 -12.03 -3.56
N TYR A 94 4.16 -11.08 -4.41
CA TYR A 94 4.28 -9.65 -4.13
C TYR A 94 3.54 -9.24 -2.85
N TYR A 95 2.29 -9.71 -2.66
CA TYR A 95 1.50 -9.39 -1.47
C TYR A 95 1.84 -10.26 -0.25
N SER A 96 2.39 -11.46 -0.46
CA SER A 96 3.03 -12.25 0.60
C SER A 96 4.22 -11.50 1.19
N ASN A 97 5.03 -10.89 0.33
CA ASN A 97 6.16 -10.06 0.75
C ASN A 97 5.69 -8.84 1.58
N ALA A 98 4.64 -8.16 1.14
CA ALA A 98 4.02 -7.07 1.91
C ALA A 98 3.44 -7.56 3.25
N TYR A 99 2.83 -8.76 3.29
CA TYR A 99 2.36 -9.37 4.53
C TYR A 99 3.52 -9.59 5.52
N ALA A 100 4.67 -10.09 5.05
CA ALA A 100 5.87 -10.25 5.87
C ALA A 100 6.36 -8.91 6.43
N LEU A 101 6.38 -7.86 5.62
CA LEU A 101 6.76 -6.52 6.06
C LEU A 101 5.79 -5.96 7.11
N ASN A 102 4.47 -6.15 6.93
CA ASN A 102 3.46 -5.77 7.92
C ASN A 102 3.69 -6.49 9.26
N GLN A 103 4.00 -7.80 9.23
CA GLN A 103 4.36 -8.57 10.43
C GLN A 103 5.63 -8.04 11.11
N TYR A 104 6.64 -7.69 10.31
CA TYR A 104 7.88 -7.12 10.82
C TYR A 104 7.65 -5.78 11.52
N LEU A 105 6.91 -4.86 10.88
CA LEU A 105 6.57 -3.55 11.46
C LEU A 105 5.73 -3.69 12.74
N ALA A 106 4.77 -4.62 12.77
CA ALA A 106 4.01 -4.91 13.99
C ALA A 106 4.91 -5.41 15.14
N ASN A 107 5.92 -6.24 14.82
CA ASN A 107 6.91 -6.67 15.81
C ASN A 107 7.86 -5.54 16.27
N LYS A 108 8.04 -4.50 15.44
CA LYS A 108 8.75 -3.25 15.80
C LYS A 108 7.91 -2.29 16.65
N GLY A 109 6.65 -2.64 16.93
CA GLY A 109 5.77 -1.87 17.80
C GLY A 109 4.78 -0.96 17.08
N PHE A 110 4.72 -1.02 15.76
CA PHE A 110 3.68 -0.31 15.00
C PHE A 110 2.31 -1.01 15.13
N VAL A 111 1.25 -0.22 15.07
CA VAL A 111 -0.06 -0.72 14.64
C VAL A 111 -0.11 -0.61 13.14
N VAL A 112 -0.22 -1.75 12.45
CA VAL A 112 -0.29 -1.78 10.99
C VAL A 112 -1.70 -2.09 10.56
N ILE A 113 -2.27 -1.33 9.62
CA ILE A 113 -3.52 -1.69 8.97
C ILE A 113 -3.31 -1.83 7.46
N SER A 114 -3.79 -2.93 6.90
CA SER A 114 -3.81 -3.17 5.46
C SER A 114 -5.23 -2.94 4.97
N VAL A 115 -5.45 -1.82 4.29
CA VAL A 115 -6.79 -1.38 3.88
C VAL A 115 -7.23 -2.04 2.58
N ASN A 116 -8.47 -2.57 2.55
CA ASN A 116 -9.14 -3.01 1.33
C ASN A 116 -10.05 -1.87 0.85
N TYR A 117 -9.48 -0.95 0.09
CA TYR A 117 -10.18 0.22 -0.45
C TYR A 117 -11.05 -0.15 -1.66
N ARG A 118 -12.06 0.69 -1.97
CA ARG A 118 -12.89 0.51 -3.18
C ARG A 118 -12.02 0.45 -4.44
N LEU A 119 -12.53 -0.13 -5.54
CA LEU A 119 -11.81 -0.69 -6.68
C LEU A 119 -11.22 -2.08 -6.40
N GLY A 120 -11.09 -2.48 -5.12
CA GLY A 120 -10.73 -3.83 -4.73
C GLY A 120 -11.84 -4.85 -5.02
N ILE A 121 -11.53 -6.13 -4.85
CA ILE A 121 -12.46 -7.26 -5.09
C ILE A 121 -12.93 -7.87 -3.77
N GLY A 122 -14.05 -8.62 -3.83
CA GLY A 122 -14.58 -9.36 -2.67
C GLY A 122 -15.65 -8.64 -1.85
N TYR A 123 -16.01 -7.39 -2.22
CA TYR A 123 -16.98 -6.56 -1.49
C TYR A 123 -18.18 -6.10 -2.34
N GLY A 124 -18.41 -6.74 -3.47
CA GLY A 124 -19.52 -6.48 -4.37
C GLY A 124 -19.15 -5.58 -5.56
N PHE A 125 -20.10 -5.52 -6.52
CA PHE A 125 -19.86 -4.86 -7.81
C PHE A 125 -19.68 -3.35 -7.66
N GLU A 126 -20.50 -2.69 -6.88
CA GLU A 126 -20.48 -1.22 -6.70
C GLU A 126 -19.19 -0.77 -5.98
N PHE A 127 -18.71 -1.57 -5.03
CA PHE A 127 -17.43 -1.33 -4.37
C PHE A 127 -16.25 -1.48 -5.35
N HIS A 128 -16.31 -2.48 -6.23
CA HIS A 128 -15.29 -2.74 -7.24
C HIS A 128 -15.31 -1.71 -8.38
N ASN A 129 -16.50 -1.19 -8.74
CA ASN A 129 -16.69 -0.29 -9.86
C ASN A 129 -17.36 1.04 -9.43
N PRO A 130 -16.75 1.84 -8.57
CA PRO A 130 -17.28 3.14 -8.20
C PRO A 130 -17.28 4.08 -9.42
N VAL A 131 -18.30 4.91 -9.53
CA VAL A 131 -18.48 5.83 -10.67
C VAL A 131 -17.33 6.82 -10.81
N ASP A 132 -16.81 7.28 -9.68
CA ASP A 132 -15.78 8.31 -9.53
C ASP A 132 -14.42 7.74 -9.13
N GLY A 133 -14.13 6.46 -9.44
CA GLY A 133 -12.86 5.81 -9.12
C GLY A 133 -11.73 6.14 -10.10
N GLY A 134 -10.49 6.06 -9.62
CA GLY A 134 -9.28 6.25 -10.44
C GLY A 134 -9.20 7.64 -11.07
N THR A 135 -8.97 7.69 -12.38
CA THR A 135 -8.88 8.95 -13.16
C THR A 135 -10.17 9.77 -13.19
N LYS A 136 -11.27 9.19 -12.71
CA LYS A 136 -12.59 9.84 -12.72
C LYS A 136 -12.93 10.57 -11.43
N GLY A 137 -12.00 10.69 -10.48
CA GLY A 137 -12.25 11.41 -9.22
C GLY A 137 -11.53 10.84 -8.00
N ALA A 138 -10.84 9.71 -8.13
CA ALA A 138 -10.04 9.10 -7.06
C ALA A 138 -10.82 8.86 -5.76
N SER A 139 -12.07 8.38 -5.87
CA SER A 139 -12.93 8.16 -4.70
C SER A 139 -12.37 7.16 -3.70
N GLU A 140 -11.55 6.22 -4.14
CA GLU A 140 -10.83 5.25 -3.31
C GLU A 140 -9.86 5.90 -2.32
N TYR A 141 -9.40 7.11 -2.59
CA TYR A 141 -8.62 7.88 -1.64
C TYR A 141 -9.40 8.22 -0.36
N ARG A 142 -10.72 8.38 -0.45
CA ARG A 142 -11.59 8.61 0.72
C ARG A 142 -11.48 7.48 1.73
N ASP A 143 -11.27 6.24 1.27
CA ASP A 143 -11.13 5.06 2.11
C ASP A 143 -9.79 5.05 2.85
N VAL A 144 -8.72 5.48 2.18
CA VAL A 144 -7.38 5.65 2.78
C VAL A 144 -7.40 6.77 3.83
N LYS A 145 -8.01 7.92 3.51
CA LYS A 145 -8.19 9.00 4.48
C LYS A 145 -9.00 8.55 5.69
N ALA A 146 -10.09 7.82 5.47
CA ALA A 146 -10.91 7.28 6.55
C ALA A 146 -10.13 6.29 7.43
N ALA A 147 -9.22 5.50 6.87
CA ALA A 147 -8.32 4.63 7.63
C ALA A 147 -7.40 5.45 8.55
N GLY A 148 -6.84 6.56 8.07
CA GLY A 148 -6.06 7.50 8.89
C GLY A 148 -6.88 8.13 10.01
N LEU A 149 -8.09 8.58 9.70
CA LEU A 149 -9.01 9.14 10.69
C LEU A 149 -9.43 8.10 11.73
N TRP A 150 -9.64 6.85 11.33
CA TRP A 150 -9.93 5.77 12.27
C TRP A 150 -8.75 5.51 13.22
N LEU A 151 -7.51 5.47 12.70
CA LEU A 151 -6.30 5.34 13.54
C LEU A 151 -6.18 6.51 14.52
N ASN A 152 -6.43 7.73 14.06
CA ASN A 152 -6.36 8.95 14.89
C ASN A 152 -7.36 8.93 16.09
N GLN A 153 -8.40 8.13 16.02
CA GLN A 153 -9.40 7.96 17.09
C GLN A 153 -9.04 6.85 18.09
N GLN A 154 -7.98 6.07 17.86
CA GLN A 154 -7.61 4.97 18.75
C GLN A 154 -6.79 5.48 19.94
N ASN A 155 -7.16 5.06 21.16
CA ASN A 155 -6.55 5.55 22.40
C ASN A 155 -5.09 5.08 22.63
N ASN A 156 -4.63 4.09 21.88
CA ASN A 156 -3.29 3.51 21.99
C ASN A 156 -2.35 3.96 20.87
N ILE A 157 -2.82 4.81 19.96
CA ILE A 157 -2.03 5.32 18.82
C ILE A 157 -1.61 6.76 19.10
N ASP A 158 -0.39 7.07 18.71
CA ASP A 158 0.13 8.43 18.65
C ASP A 158 -0.37 9.11 17.37
N LYS A 159 -1.15 10.16 17.54
CA LYS A 159 -1.79 10.88 16.44
C LYS A 159 -0.81 11.60 15.51
N ASP A 160 0.37 11.94 16.04
CA ASP A 160 1.42 12.62 15.30
C ASP A 160 2.36 11.64 14.57
N ARG A 161 2.11 10.31 14.71
CA ARG A 161 2.94 9.25 14.12
C ARG A 161 2.10 8.26 13.33
N ILE A 162 1.27 8.78 12.40
CA ILE A 162 0.49 7.99 11.45
C ILE A 162 1.16 8.09 10.08
N TYR A 163 1.59 6.96 9.54
CA TYR A 163 2.34 6.84 8.30
C TYR A 163 1.58 6.04 7.25
N VAL A 164 2.01 6.16 6.00
CA VAL A 164 1.44 5.41 4.87
C VAL A 164 2.55 4.79 4.03
N TYR A 165 2.31 3.60 3.45
CA TYR A 165 3.19 3.07 2.42
C TYR A 165 2.43 2.17 1.46
N GLY A 166 2.91 2.08 0.23
CA GLY A 166 2.34 1.21 -0.77
C GLY A 166 3.10 1.23 -2.08
N GLY A 167 2.83 0.24 -2.93
CA GLY A 167 3.46 0.13 -4.24
C GLY A 167 2.46 0.24 -5.38
N SER A 168 2.90 0.75 -6.55
CA SER A 168 2.09 0.88 -7.75
C SER A 168 0.86 1.76 -7.50
N TYR A 169 -0.34 1.23 -7.64
CA TYR A 169 -1.56 1.94 -7.28
C TYR A 169 -1.57 2.33 -5.78
N GLY A 170 -0.97 1.51 -4.91
CA GLY A 170 -0.77 1.84 -3.51
C GLY A 170 0.21 3.00 -3.31
N GLY A 171 1.25 3.10 -4.14
CA GLY A 171 2.17 4.24 -4.20
C GLY A 171 1.47 5.53 -4.64
N TYR A 172 0.60 5.44 -5.65
CA TYR A 172 -0.27 6.53 -6.06
C TYR A 172 -1.13 7.06 -4.91
N LEU A 173 -1.81 6.18 -4.18
CA LEU A 173 -2.64 6.59 -3.04
C LEU A 173 -1.80 7.05 -1.84
N THR A 174 -0.59 6.51 -1.66
CA THR A 174 0.39 7.00 -0.68
C THR A 174 0.81 8.44 -0.98
N ALA A 175 1.21 8.71 -2.23
CA ALA A 175 1.58 10.05 -2.67
C ALA A 175 0.40 11.03 -2.53
N MET A 176 -0.82 10.58 -2.83
CA MET A 176 -2.03 11.38 -2.65
C MET A 176 -2.29 11.70 -1.17
N ALA A 177 -2.09 10.74 -0.27
CA ALA A 177 -2.24 10.94 1.17
C ALA A 177 -1.24 11.97 1.70
N LEU A 178 0.02 11.87 1.29
CA LEU A 178 1.07 12.79 1.71
C LEU A 178 0.88 14.20 1.13
N GLY A 179 0.34 14.32 -0.07
CA GLY A 179 0.05 15.61 -0.69
C GLY A 179 -1.19 16.30 -0.12
N ARG A 180 -2.32 15.58 -0.03
CA ARG A 180 -3.63 16.14 0.37
C ARG A 180 -3.79 16.34 1.86
N ASP A 181 -3.32 15.40 2.64
CA ASP A 181 -3.58 15.32 4.09
C ASP A 181 -2.27 15.16 4.88
N SER A 182 -1.25 16.00 4.58
CA SER A 182 0.03 16.04 5.31
C SER A 182 -0.12 16.29 6.82
N ASP A 183 -1.21 16.90 7.24
CA ASP A 183 -1.49 17.14 8.66
C ASP A 183 -2.05 15.87 9.36
N LEU A 184 -2.53 14.88 8.60
CA LEU A 184 -2.97 13.57 9.10
C LEU A 184 -1.86 12.51 8.97
N PHE A 185 -1.11 12.56 7.88
CA PHE A 185 -0.08 11.57 7.56
C PHE A 185 1.31 12.17 7.71
N SER A 186 2.00 11.79 8.77
CA SER A 186 3.29 12.37 9.19
C SER A 186 4.48 11.93 8.33
N GLY A 187 4.28 11.09 7.32
CA GLY A 187 5.27 10.64 6.36
C GLY A 187 4.92 9.31 5.72
N GLY A 188 5.73 8.87 4.77
CA GLY A 188 5.44 7.60 4.10
C GLY A 188 6.48 7.12 3.11
N VAL A 189 6.19 5.96 2.49
CA VAL A 189 7.04 5.35 1.48
C VAL A 189 6.22 5.09 0.22
N ASP A 190 6.56 5.81 -0.83
CA ASP A 190 5.99 5.66 -2.16
C ASP A 190 6.86 4.74 -3.00
N ILE A 191 6.34 3.57 -3.32
CA ILE A 191 7.06 2.59 -4.13
C ILE A 191 6.44 2.61 -5.53
N HIS A 192 7.17 3.10 -6.51
CA HIS A 192 6.78 3.18 -7.93
C HIS A 192 5.33 3.65 -8.19
N GLY A 193 4.90 4.69 -7.48
CA GLY A 193 3.55 5.24 -7.64
C GLY A 193 3.32 5.98 -8.95
N VAL A 194 2.05 6.09 -9.34
CA VAL A 194 1.61 6.96 -10.44
C VAL A 194 1.32 8.35 -9.87
N HIS A 195 1.97 9.39 -10.37
CA HIS A 195 1.83 10.75 -9.81
C HIS A 195 1.06 11.71 -10.72
N ASP A 196 1.08 11.44 -12.02
CA ASP A 196 0.31 12.16 -13.04
C ASP A 196 -0.64 11.20 -13.77
N ARG A 197 -1.93 11.27 -13.45
CA ARG A 197 -2.97 10.43 -14.05
C ARG A 197 -3.34 10.87 -15.46
N THR A 198 -2.97 12.07 -15.88
CA THR A 198 -3.20 12.54 -17.26
C THR A 198 -2.35 11.79 -18.27
N LEU A 199 -1.29 11.11 -17.82
CA LEU A 199 -0.39 10.32 -18.67
C LEU A 199 -0.78 8.83 -18.75
N TYR A 200 -1.89 8.42 -18.12
CA TYR A 200 -2.30 7.02 -18.02
C TYR A 200 -3.77 6.79 -18.40
N GLY A 201 -4.05 5.55 -18.82
CA GLY A 201 -5.39 5.10 -19.11
C GLY A 201 -5.90 5.60 -20.46
N TYR A 202 -7.21 5.76 -20.56
CA TYR A 202 -7.91 6.08 -21.81
C TYR A 202 -7.57 7.45 -22.41
N LEU A 203 -7.09 8.40 -21.59
CA LEU A 203 -6.63 9.71 -22.06
C LEU A 203 -5.48 9.63 -23.08
N ASN A 204 -4.72 8.54 -23.04
CA ASN A 204 -3.62 8.30 -23.98
C ASN A 204 -4.00 7.31 -25.11
N SER A 205 -5.28 6.94 -25.21
CA SER A 205 -5.72 6.11 -26.33
C SER A 205 -5.80 6.93 -27.63
N ILE A 206 -5.50 6.27 -28.74
CA ILE A 206 -5.53 6.89 -30.07
C ILE A 206 -6.91 7.53 -30.31
N ASN A 207 -6.90 8.82 -30.69
CA ASN A 207 -8.08 9.64 -31.00
C ASN A 207 -8.94 10.07 -29.80
N TYR A 208 -8.63 9.73 -28.55
CA TYR A 208 -9.43 10.22 -27.42
C TYR A 208 -9.35 11.74 -27.25
N GLU A 209 -8.23 12.36 -27.62
CA GLU A 209 -8.06 13.82 -27.68
C GLU A 209 -9.09 14.55 -28.58
N LYS A 210 -9.79 13.82 -29.44
CA LYS A 210 -10.89 14.32 -30.28
C LYS A 210 -12.27 14.09 -29.66
N ALA A 211 -12.36 13.45 -28.50
CA ALA A 211 -13.61 13.21 -27.81
C ALA A 211 -14.21 14.53 -27.27
N PRO A 212 -15.54 14.70 -27.30
CA PRO A 212 -16.17 15.93 -26.82
C PRO A 212 -15.92 16.28 -25.37
N ASP A 213 -15.62 15.27 -24.55
CA ASP A 213 -15.38 15.37 -23.11
C ASP A 213 -13.89 15.36 -22.73
N TYR A 214 -12.97 15.44 -23.70
CA TYR A 214 -11.53 15.32 -23.47
C TYR A 214 -10.99 16.30 -22.42
N ASP A 215 -11.35 17.58 -22.54
CA ASP A 215 -10.84 18.61 -21.61
C ASP A 215 -11.35 18.36 -20.18
N LEU A 216 -12.63 18.00 -20.03
CA LEU A 216 -13.21 17.65 -18.73
C LEU A 216 -12.55 16.39 -18.13
N ALA A 217 -12.35 15.37 -18.94
CA ALA A 217 -11.73 14.12 -18.52
C ALA A 217 -10.27 14.36 -18.10
N ARG A 218 -9.53 15.19 -18.84
CA ARG A 218 -8.15 15.56 -18.53
C ARG A 218 -8.06 16.38 -17.24
N GLU A 219 -8.95 17.36 -17.05
CA GLU A 219 -9.02 18.15 -15.82
C GLU A 219 -9.34 17.26 -14.60
N THR A 220 -10.28 16.33 -14.76
CA THR A 220 -10.66 15.37 -13.71
C THR A 220 -9.49 14.43 -13.36
N ALA A 221 -8.78 13.92 -14.37
CA ALA A 221 -7.60 13.10 -14.17
C ALA A 221 -6.46 13.87 -13.48
N TRP A 222 -6.28 15.16 -13.84
CA TRP A 222 -5.32 16.03 -13.15
C TRP A 222 -5.68 16.18 -11.66
N LYS A 223 -6.92 16.53 -11.35
CA LYS A 223 -7.43 16.63 -9.97
C LYS A 223 -7.36 15.30 -9.21
N SER A 224 -7.30 14.18 -9.91
CA SER A 224 -7.10 12.83 -9.38
C SER A 224 -5.62 12.45 -9.26
N SER A 225 -4.69 13.38 -9.48
CA SER A 225 -3.25 13.15 -9.48
C SER A 225 -2.60 13.70 -8.20
N PRO A 226 -1.67 12.97 -7.55
CA PRO A 226 -0.90 13.47 -6.42
C PRO A 226 -0.18 14.79 -6.69
N ILE A 227 0.34 14.98 -7.91
CA ILE A 227 1.05 16.21 -8.28
C ILE A 227 0.15 17.46 -8.35
N ALA A 228 -1.17 17.30 -8.41
CA ALA A 228 -2.09 18.42 -8.30
C ALA A 228 -2.12 19.02 -6.87
N ASP A 229 -1.74 18.22 -5.88
CA ASP A 229 -1.73 18.58 -4.46
C ASP A 229 -0.30 18.91 -3.96
N ILE A 230 0.65 19.16 -4.87
CA ILE A 230 2.06 19.38 -4.52
C ILE A 230 2.28 20.60 -3.61
N ASP A 231 1.40 21.58 -3.70
CA ASP A 231 1.50 22.83 -2.93
C ASP A 231 1.19 22.65 -1.44
N THR A 232 0.40 21.64 -1.10
CA THR A 232 0.01 21.29 0.27
C THR A 232 0.90 20.21 0.90
N TRP A 233 1.78 19.59 0.10
CA TRP A 233 2.65 18.52 0.57
C TRP A 233 3.74 19.02 1.51
N LYS A 234 3.77 18.50 2.74
CA LYS A 234 4.75 18.81 3.80
C LYS A 234 5.45 17.54 4.33
N SER A 235 4.79 16.40 4.26
CA SER A 235 5.22 15.15 4.90
C SER A 235 6.48 14.57 4.25
N PRO A 236 7.46 14.11 5.05
CA PRO A 236 8.63 13.39 4.55
C PRO A 236 8.25 12.16 3.75
N VAL A 237 9.02 11.86 2.70
CA VAL A 237 8.77 10.70 1.84
C VAL A 237 10.04 9.99 1.40
N LEU A 238 10.02 8.65 1.44
CA LEU A 238 10.97 7.82 0.70
C LEU A 238 10.32 7.40 -0.62
N ILE A 239 10.97 7.72 -1.74
CA ILE A 239 10.54 7.32 -3.08
C ILE A 239 11.43 6.18 -3.56
N ILE A 240 10.82 5.01 -3.85
CA ILE A 240 11.52 3.83 -4.36
C ILE A 240 11.01 3.52 -5.76
N HIS A 241 11.90 3.34 -6.74
CA HIS A 241 11.51 2.99 -8.10
C HIS A 241 12.61 2.21 -8.82
N ALA A 242 12.22 1.18 -9.58
CA ALA A 242 13.12 0.48 -10.49
C ALA A 242 13.27 1.26 -11.80
N ASP A 243 14.46 1.34 -12.35
CA ASP A 243 14.74 2.18 -13.53
C ASP A 243 14.24 1.58 -14.87
N ASP A 244 14.06 0.24 -14.94
CA ASP A 244 13.43 -0.44 -16.11
C ASP A 244 11.94 -0.80 -15.85
N ASP A 245 11.24 -0.01 -15.04
CA ASP A 245 9.81 -0.19 -14.81
C ASP A 245 9.01 0.20 -16.06
N ARG A 246 8.31 -0.80 -16.65
CA ARG A 246 7.46 -0.63 -17.84
C ARG A 246 5.96 -0.57 -17.54
N ASN A 247 5.58 -0.77 -16.29
CA ASN A 247 4.19 -0.64 -15.84
C ASN A 247 3.89 0.80 -15.40
N VAL A 248 4.79 1.35 -14.58
CA VAL A 248 4.78 2.74 -14.15
C VAL A 248 6.14 3.34 -14.55
N TYR A 249 6.15 4.15 -15.58
CA TYR A 249 7.39 4.70 -16.09
C TYR A 249 8.17 5.47 -15.03
N PHE A 250 9.47 5.24 -14.94
CA PHE A 250 10.38 5.88 -14.00
C PHE A 250 10.28 7.43 -14.01
N LYS A 251 9.85 8.00 -15.14
CA LYS A 251 9.54 9.43 -15.27
C LYS A 251 8.53 9.95 -14.25
N GLN A 252 7.62 9.13 -13.77
CA GLN A 252 6.64 9.52 -12.74
C GLN A 252 7.35 9.95 -11.46
N SER A 253 8.31 9.15 -10.99
CA SER A 253 9.09 9.48 -9.80
C SER A 253 10.09 10.62 -10.05
N THR A 254 10.72 10.72 -11.21
CA THR A 254 11.65 11.83 -11.47
C THR A 254 10.95 13.18 -11.54
N ASP A 255 9.73 13.26 -12.07
CA ASP A 255 8.92 14.48 -12.06
C ASP A 255 8.47 14.85 -10.63
N LEU A 256 7.98 13.88 -9.85
CA LEU A 256 7.61 14.11 -8.43
C LEU A 256 8.80 14.64 -7.62
N VAL A 257 9.97 14.00 -7.74
CA VAL A 257 11.21 14.43 -7.07
C VAL A 257 11.57 15.88 -7.39
N GLN A 258 11.47 16.29 -8.65
CA GLN A 258 11.77 17.67 -9.05
C GLN A 258 10.79 18.67 -8.41
N ARG A 259 9.51 18.31 -8.33
CA ARG A 259 8.47 19.15 -7.70
C ARG A 259 8.67 19.26 -6.19
N LEU A 260 8.87 18.14 -5.50
CA LEU A 260 9.11 18.10 -4.05
C LEU A 260 10.40 18.86 -3.66
N ARG A 261 11.46 18.76 -4.48
CA ARG A 261 12.70 19.52 -4.28
C ARG A 261 12.45 21.04 -4.33
N LYS A 262 11.64 21.50 -5.30
CA LYS A 262 11.28 22.93 -5.39
C LYS A 262 10.47 23.39 -4.16
N LYS A 263 9.67 22.51 -3.57
CA LYS A 263 8.89 22.76 -2.36
C LYS A 263 9.70 22.57 -1.07
N LYS A 264 10.95 22.12 -1.15
CA LYS A 264 11.83 21.82 -0.01
C LYS A 264 11.24 20.77 0.95
N VAL A 265 10.44 19.85 0.43
CA VAL A 265 9.95 18.70 1.19
C VAL A 265 11.11 17.75 1.42
N TYR A 266 11.24 17.24 2.65
CA TYR A 266 12.22 16.20 2.95
C TYR A 266 11.91 14.92 2.17
N MET A 267 12.89 14.45 1.42
CA MET A 267 12.74 13.21 0.65
C MET A 267 14.03 12.43 0.57
N GLU A 268 13.90 11.13 0.60
CA GLU A 268 14.95 10.18 0.23
C GLU A 268 14.57 9.47 -1.07
N ILE A 269 15.56 9.06 -1.84
CA ILE A 269 15.35 8.42 -3.13
C ILE A 269 16.15 7.13 -3.16
N MET A 270 15.48 6.02 -3.50
CA MET A 270 16.09 4.73 -3.71
C MET A 270 15.81 4.23 -5.12
N VAL A 271 16.78 4.31 -5.99
CA VAL A 271 16.69 3.71 -7.32
C VAL A 271 17.14 2.27 -7.27
N ILE A 272 16.32 1.36 -7.78
CA ILE A 272 16.63 -0.05 -7.97
C ILE A 272 17.06 -0.24 -9.42
N VAL A 273 18.36 -0.36 -9.61
CA VAL A 273 18.98 -0.43 -10.95
C VAL A 273 18.79 -1.83 -11.55
N ASP A 274 18.54 -1.88 -12.87
CA ASP A 274 18.40 -3.10 -13.66
C ASP A 274 17.27 -4.03 -13.18
N ASP A 275 16.19 -3.45 -12.67
CA ASP A 275 15.02 -4.23 -12.24
C ASP A 275 13.70 -3.60 -12.70
N THR A 276 12.63 -4.36 -12.57
CA THR A 276 11.31 -4.04 -13.11
C THR A 276 10.29 -3.71 -12.02
N HIS A 277 9.03 -3.49 -12.41
CA HIS A 277 7.92 -3.15 -11.50
C HIS A 277 7.76 -4.09 -10.30
N HIS A 278 8.06 -5.37 -10.46
CA HIS A 278 7.85 -6.37 -9.41
C HIS A 278 9.12 -6.72 -8.62
N PHE A 279 10.24 -6.02 -8.86
CA PHE A 279 11.53 -6.34 -8.22
C PHE A 279 11.83 -7.84 -8.32
N MET A 280 12.16 -8.30 -9.53
CA MET A 280 12.33 -9.73 -9.83
C MET A 280 13.50 -10.37 -9.09
N MET A 281 14.53 -9.59 -8.77
CA MET A 281 15.69 -10.08 -8.02
C MET A 281 15.40 -10.07 -6.52
N PHE A 282 15.65 -11.20 -5.86
CA PHE A 282 15.43 -11.35 -4.41
C PHE A 282 16.17 -10.30 -3.58
N GLU A 283 17.41 -10.01 -3.94
CA GLU A 283 18.24 -9.00 -3.26
C GLU A 283 17.60 -7.60 -3.32
N ASN A 284 17.00 -7.26 -4.46
CA ASN A 284 16.29 -6.00 -4.64
C ASN A 284 14.99 -5.96 -3.83
N GLN A 285 14.24 -7.07 -3.76
CA GLN A 285 13.07 -7.16 -2.86
C GLN A 285 13.48 -6.93 -1.40
N MET A 286 14.57 -7.54 -0.96
CA MET A 286 15.09 -7.35 0.40
C MET A 286 15.56 -5.91 0.64
N LYS A 287 16.22 -5.28 -0.36
CA LYS A 287 16.64 -3.87 -0.30
C LYS A 287 15.45 -2.93 -0.16
N VAL A 288 14.38 -3.15 -0.94
CA VAL A 288 13.14 -2.37 -0.87
C VAL A 288 12.45 -2.54 0.48
N ASN A 289 12.30 -3.77 0.97
CA ASN A 289 11.69 -4.03 2.28
C ASN A 289 12.47 -3.39 3.42
N LYS A 290 13.80 -3.57 3.40
CA LYS A 290 14.67 -2.98 4.41
C LYS A 290 14.61 -1.46 4.39
N GLY A 291 14.71 -0.84 3.22
CA GLY A 291 14.62 0.61 3.06
C GLY A 291 13.28 1.15 3.54
N THR A 292 12.18 0.48 3.19
CA THR A 292 10.84 0.84 3.65
C THR A 292 10.73 0.78 5.18
N ALA A 293 11.17 -0.33 5.78
CA ALA A 293 11.11 -0.50 7.24
C ALA A 293 12.02 0.51 7.97
N ASP A 294 13.25 0.66 7.52
CA ASP A 294 14.24 1.56 8.15
C ASP A 294 13.76 3.02 8.09
N PHE A 295 13.18 3.46 6.97
CA PHE A 295 12.64 4.82 6.85
C PHE A 295 11.47 5.05 7.79
N LEU A 296 10.49 4.14 7.84
CA LEU A 296 9.33 4.24 8.74
C LEU A 296 9.75 4.21 10.22
N ILE A 297 10.75 3.39 10.58
CA ILE A 297 11.28 3.33 11.95
C ILE A 297 11.95 4.65 12.31
N ARG A 298 12.81 5.19 11.44
CA ARG A 298 13.47 6.50 11.68
C ARG A 298 12.46 7.64 11.81
N LEU A 299 11.40 7.65 11.00
CA LEU A 299 10.28 8.60 11.16
C LEU A 299 9.65 8.48 12.56
N ALA A 300 9.34 7.24 12.99
CA ALA A 300 8.70 6.99 14.28
C ALA A 300 9.60 7.33 15.49
N GLU A 301 10.90 7.31 15.30
CA GLU A 301 11.90 7.67 16.32
C GLU A 301 12.28 9.17 16.31
N GLY A 302 11.76 9.94 15.33
CA GLY A 302 12.12 11.35 15.15
C GLY A 302 13.56 11.56 14.61
N ASN A 303 14.14 10.54 13.97
CA ASN A 303 15.51 10.54 13.46
C ASN A 303 15.61 10.95 11.98
N ILE A 304 14.73 11.82 11.53
CA ILE A 304 14.76 12.42 10.20
C ILE A 304 14.93 13.94 10.39
N ASN A 305 16.10 14.43 10.03
CA ASN A 305 16.48 15.84 10.06
C ASN A 305 16.77 16.33 8.65
#